data_2edf655237ccf8a0ac21a7319b406b00
#
_entry.id   2edf655237ccf8a0ac21a7319b406b00
#
_cell.length_a   1.000
_cell.length_b   1.000
_cell.length_c   1.000
_cell.angle_alpha   90.00
_cell.angle_beta   90.00
_cell.angle_gamma   90.00
#
_symmetry.space_group_name_H-M   'P 1'
#
loop_
_entity.id
_entity.type
_entity.pdbx_description
1 polymer ?
#
loop_
_entity_poly.entity_id
_entity_poly.type
_entity_poly.pdbx_seq_one_letter_code
_entity_poly.pdbx_strand_id
1 'polypeptide(L)'
;MLSAPRSNQVVTSLRQLILHGLLFVLLMVLGSGLSTLITMALRGFVPTYPGSSEIAIGLSFTLIAGPLAWLLWRDLKEKIATLQPADSAIWTLQAASVYVISLAMSAVSFLRLCSELISPTRAADWQPLLGATLGWALIFIWQYRILKSPKFAPTQLPSLPGALGSAFALVLFALSAVVLVELALDEIISPQPTLIGPASALPSLFSATAWTAGAGLLWWWLWIVQRVHQAVDEFTDFLFVLLFLAIPGVLTLLSACLLLGLVLPLPGTAGLFSENLSTRAPLLLAAVLVGLMVWTYHQAKGASRPARVAEASRQLISGGALALGASGLGMVINALLAGLATSYASETSNNVLRYGLGLLIVGAIAWVYFFRPQRASDPASRRVYLVLFFGCSAVVALISLLVIAYRVFEFLLVTTGSGSLLDLVRAPFGWLIATVAVAVYHFALWRSDRARMSTETPQIPTPSAASTPLKTLMIVAPYGCEPLMDELLKLHSAQLHWIPRVGQPPEKEKLLALISEISTSFTTEPSGLMAVISPSGDIEFISLAAPPVLAE
;
A
#
# COMPACT_ATOMS: atom_id res chain seq x y z
N MET A 1 3.13 41.09 1.13
CA MET A 1 1.98 40.32 1.69
C MET A 1 2.46 39.64 2.94
N LEU A 2 2.05 40.15 4.12
CA LEU A 2 2.39 39.56 5.43
C LEU A 2 1.68 38.21 5.57
N SER A 3 2.41 37.15 5.76
CA SER A 3 1.88 35.80 6.03
C SER A 3 1.01 35.86 7.29
N ALA A 4 -0.26 35.48 7.18
CA ALA A 4 -1.14 35.32 8.33
C ALA A 4 -0.46 34.40 9.37
N PRO A 5 -0.57 34.71 10.67
CA PRO A 5 0.14 33.94 11.69
C PRO A 5 -0.28 32.48 11.66
N ARG A 6 0.69 31.58 11.67
CA ARG A 6 0.51 30.09 11.63
C ARG A 6 -0.54 29.57 12.62
N SER A 7 -0.76 30.27 13.75
CA SER A 7 -1.79 29.95 14.74
C SER A 7 -3.23 29.98 14.17
N ASN A 8 -3.57 30.91 13.30
CA ASN A 8 -4.92 31.00 12.72
C ASN A 8 -5.21 29.86 11.73
N GLN A 9 -4.20 29.40 11.00
CA GLN A 9 -4.37 28.24 10.09
C GLN A 9 -4.63 26.94 10.86
N VAL A 10 -3.88 26.69 11.94
CA VAL A 10 -4.07 25.49 12.78
C VAL A 10 -5.47 25.44 13.38
N VAL A 11 -5.96 26.57 13.91
CA VAL A 11 -7.32 26.66 14.49
C VAL A 11 -8.40 26.42 13.42
N THR A 12 -8.20 26.94 12.21
CA THR A 12 -9.16 26.75 11.10
C THR A 12 -9.21 25.28 10.66
N SER A 13 -8.06 24.64 10.46
CA SER A 13 -8.01 23.22 10.07
C SER A 13 -8.55 22.30 11.18
N LEU A 14 -8.29 22.59 12.45
CA LEU A 14 -8.88 21.84 13.57
C LEU A 14 -10.40 21.96 13.59
N ARG A 15 -10.93 23.16 13.37
CA ARG A 15 -12.38 23.38 13.25
C ARG A 15 -12.98 22.59 12.09
N GLN A 16 -12.34 22.59 10.92
CA GLN A 16 -12.78 21.79 9.77
C GLN A 16 -12.76 20.29 10.08
N LEU A 17 -11.70 19.79 10.71
CA LEU A 17 -11.61 18.39 11.13
C LEU A 17 -12.78 17.98 12.05
N ILE A 18 -13.10 18.83 13.04
CA ILE A 18 -14.21 18.57 13.97
C ILE A 18 -15.55 18.56 13.23
N LEU A 19 -15.80 19.53 12.34
CA LEU A 19 -17.08 19.63 11.61
C LEU A 19 -17.28 18.45 10.64
N HIS A 20 -16.24 18.09 9.88
CA HIS A 20 -16.28 16.95 8.98
C HIS A 20 -16.36 15.62 9.75
N GLY A 21 -15.65 15.49 10.88
CA GLY A 21 -15.75 14.33 11.77
C GLY A 21 -17.15 14.18 12.38
N LEU A 22 -17.76 15.28 12.80
CA LEU A 22 -19.14 15.27 13.30
C LEU A 22 -20.15 14.87 12.21
N LEU A 23 -20.00 15.43 10.99
CA LEU A 23 -20.85 15.03 9.85
C LEU A 23 -20.71 13.53 9.55
N PHE A 24 -19.49 13.00 9.58
CA PHE A 24 -19.23 11.58 9.41
C PHE A 24 -19.99 10.75 10.44
N VAL A 25 -19.85 11.07 11.74
CA VAL A 25 -20.55 10.35 12.81
C VAL A 25 -22.07 10.43 12.65
N LEU A 26 -22.62 11.62 12.36
CA LEU A 26 -24.04 11.80 12.15
C LEU A 26 -24.58 10.96 10.97
N LEU A 27 -23.81 10.85 9.89
CA LEU A 27 -24.19 10.01 8.74
C LEU A 27 -24.14 8.51 9.08
N MET A 28 -23.18 8.07 9.90
CA MET A 28 -23.12 6.67 10.36
C MET A 28 -24.31 6.34 11.28
N VAL A 29 -24.64 7.23 12.21
CA VAL A 29 -25.82 7.08 13.09
C VAL A 29 -27.11 7.11 12.27
N LEU A 30 -27.22 8.01 11.29
CA LEU A 30 -28.39 8.09 10.40
C LEU A 30 -28.55 6.80 9.57
N GLY A 31 -27.48 6.27 9.00
CA GLY A 31 -27.50 5.02 8.23
C GLY A 31 -28.00 3.84 9.08
N SER A 32 -27.52 3.73 10.33
CA SER A 32 -27.99 2.73 11.29
C SER A 32 -29.46 2.94 11.66
N GLY A 33 -29.87 4.18 11.93
CA GLY A 33 -31.28 4.52 12.25
C GLY A 33 -32.23 4.18 11.10
N LEU A 34 -31.88 4.57 9.88
CA LEU A 34 -32.68 4.24 8.68
C LEU A 34 -32.80 2.73 8.48
N SER A 35 -31.69 2.00 8.65
CA SER A 35 -31.69 0.53 8.54
C SER A 35 -32.65 -0.11 9.53
N THR A 36 -32.65 0.35 10.78
CA THR A 36 -33.55 -0.14 11.83
C THR A 36 -35.01 0.21 11.53
N LEU A 37 -35.33 1.44 11.13
CA LEU A 37 -36.68 1.85 10.80
C LEU A 37 -37.26 1.09 9.61
N ILE A 38 -36.46 0.87 8.55
CA ILE A 38 -36.88 0.07 7.40
C ILE A 38 -37.14 -1.37 7.83
N THR A 39 -36.27 -1.95 8.67
CA THR A 39 -36.49 -3.29 9.24
C THR A 39 -37.81 -3.37 9.99
N MET A 40 -38.10 -2.40 10.85
CA MET A 40 -39.36 -2.35 11.60
C MET A 40 -40.57 -2.16 10.71
N ALA A 41 -40.46 -1.33 9.67
CA ALA A 41 -41.53 -1.20 8.67
C ALA A 41 -41.84 -2.53 7.95
N LEU A 42 -40.80 -3.28 7.60
CA LEU A 42 -40.93 -4.60 6.98
C LEU A 42 -41.52 -5.65 7.93
N ARG A 43 -41.31 -5.51 9.23
CA ARG A 43 -41.92 -6.35 10.28
C ARG A 43 -43.34 -5.90 10.69
N GLY A 44 -43.89 -4.82 10.10
CA GLY A 44 -45.23 -4.31 10.37
C GLY A 44 -45.37 -3.45 11.62
N PHE A 45 -44.26 -2.89 12.15
CA PHE A 45 -44.24 -2.06 13.37
C PHE A 45 -44.90 -2.71 14.61
N VAL A 46 -44.93 -4.04 14.67
CA VAL A 46 -45.55 -4.75 15.79
C VAL A 46 -44.65 -4.62 17.02
N PRO A 47 -45.10 -3.97 18.11
CA PRO A 47 -44.33 -3.83 19.34
C PRO A 47 -44.37 -5.13 20.14
N THR A 48 -43.66 -6.15 19.69
CA THR A 48 -43.37 -7.35 20.49
C THR A 48 -42.21 -7.08 21.41
N TYR A 49 -42.30 -7.43 22.67
CA TYR A 49 -41.18 -7.36 23.59
C TYR A 49 -40.09 -8.33 23.09
N PRO A 50 -38.87 -7.88 22.72
CA PRO A 50 -38.12 -6.65 22.97
C PRO A 50 -38.15 -5.56 21.87
N GLY A 51 -38.99 -5.61 20.89
CA GLY A 51 -39.00 -4.73 19.72
C GLY A 51 -39.23 -3.23 19.98
N SER A 52 -39.79 -2.85 21.14
CA SER A 52 -40.00 -1.44 21.49
C SER A 52 -38.72 -0.62 21.60
N SER A 53 -37.63 -1.24 22.08
CA SER A 53 -36.32 -0.59 22.20
C SER A 53 -35.67 -0.35 20.83
N GLU A 54 -35.83 -1.27 19.89
CA GLU A 54 -35.30 -1.13 18.53
C GLU A 54 -36.00 0.01 17.78
N ILE A 55 -37.34 0.13 17.90
CA ILE A 55 -38.11 1.25 17.33
C ILE A 55 -37.63 2.59 17.93
N ALA A 56 -37.45 2.65 19.25
CA ALA A 56 -37.01 3.86 19.93
C ALA A 56 -35.59 4.26 19.47
N ILE A 57 -34.67 3.30 19.31
CA ILE A 57 -33.32 3.53 18.78
C ILE A 57 -33.39 4.04 17.34
N GLY A 58 -34.14 3.36 16.46
CA GLY A 58 -34.30 3.75 15.07
C GLY A 58 -34.86 5.16 14.89
N LEU A 59 -35.90 5.51 15.65
CA LEU A 59 -36.48 6.85 15.67
C LEU A 59 -35.51 7.88 16.22
N SER A 60 -34.90 7.61 17.36
CA SER A 60 -33.94 8.55 17.97
C SER A 60 -32.77 8.83 17.02
N PHE A 61 -32.20 7.82 16.44
CA PHE A 61 -31.06 7.97 15.52
C PHE A 61 -31.47 8.74 14.25
N THR A 62 -32.61 8.44 13.66
CA THR A 62 -33.06 9.09 12.43
C THR A 62 -33.53 10.51 12.66
N LEU A 63 -34.36 10.76 13.69
CA LEU A 63 -34.94 12.08 13.98
C LEU A 63 -33.94 13.07 14.55
N ILE A 64 -32.88 12.60 15.22
CA ILE A 64 -31.83 13.46 15.74
C ILE A 64 -30.70 13.62 14.71
N ALA A 65 -30.14 12.50 14.23
CA ALA A 65 -28.98 12.58 13.35
C ALA A 65 -29.34 13.12 11.95
N GLY A 66 -30.53 12.83 11.43
CA GLY A 66 -30.96 13.29 10.10
C GLY A 66 -31.00 14.83 9.98
N PRO A 67 -31.81 15.54 10.80
CA PRO A 67 -31.83 17.00 10.78
C PRO A 67 -30.49 17.64 11.08
N LEU A 68 -29.74 17.12 12.05
CA LEU A 68 -28.41 17.64 12.39
C LEU A 68 -27.41 17.45 11.25
N ALA A 69 -27.39 16.28 10.62
CA ALA A 69 -26.54 16.02 9.45
C ALA A 69 -26.90 16.95 8.28
N TRP A 70 -28.21 17.15 8.04
CA TRP A 70 -28.69 18.06 7.00
C TRP A 70 -28.29 19.52 7.26
N LEU A 71 -28.46 20.02 8.49
CA LEU A 71 -28.06 21.37 8.88
C LEU A 71 -26.56 21.57 8.73
N LEU A 72 -25.76 20.61 9.22
CA LEU A 72 -24.31 20.66 9.12
C LEU A 72 -23.85 20.58 7.65
N TRP A 73 -24.45 19.70 6.87
CA TRP A 73 -24.19 19.62 5.43
C TRP A 73 -24.53 20.94 4.71
N ARG A 74 -25.67 21.56 5.05
CA ARG A 74 -26.06 22.85 4.48
C ARG A 74 -25.04 23.96 4.73
N ASP A 75 -24.45 24.01 5.94
CA ASP A 75 -23.38 24.97 6.28
C ASP A 75 -22.06 24.62 5.56
N LEU A 76 -21.70 23.35 5.50
CA LEU A 76 -20.42 22.90 4.93
C LEU A 76 -20.40 23.00 3.39
N LYS A 77 -21.49 22.65 2.70
CA LYS A 77 -21.54 22.58 1.24
C LYS A 77 -21.20 23.90 0.54
N GLU A 78 -21.51 25.04 1.16
CA GLU A 78 -21.19 26.37 0.61
C GLU A 78 -19.68 26.67 0.73
N LYS A 79 -19.02 26.08 1.71
CA LYS A 79 -17.60 26.30 2.01
C LYS A 79 -16.69 25.33 1.24
N ILE A 80 -17.17 24.15 0.85
CA ILE A 80 -16.36 23.12 0.19
C ILE A 80 -15.66 23.64 -1.07
N ALA A 81 -16.36 24.43 -1.88
CA ALA A 81 -15.81 24.99 -3.12
C ALA A 81 -14.68 26.01 -2.90
N THR A 82 -14.54 26.53 -1.68
CA THR A 82 -13.55 27.56 -1.29
C THR A 82 -12.50 27.04 -0.31
N LEU A 83 -12.47 25.72 -0.04
CA LEU A 83 -11.52 25.12 0.89
C LEU A 83 -10.07 25.30 0.41
N GLN A 84 -9.19 25.57 1.37
CA GLN A 84 -7.75 25.48 1.13
C GLN A 84 -7.31 24.04 0.90
N PRO A 85 -6.15 23.79 0.26
CA PRO A 85 -5.69 22.41 -0.03
C PRO A 85 -5.69 21.48 1.17
N ALA A 86 -5.21 21.92 2.35
CA ALA A 86 -5.21 21.09 3.56
C ALA A 86 -6.62 20.71 4.02
N ASP A 87 -7.55 21.65 3.99
CA ASP A 87 -8.94 21.43 4.40
C ASP A 87 -9.70 20.60 3.35
N SER A 88 -9.31 20.72 2.07
CA SER A 88 -9.81 19.85 1.00
C SER A 88 -9.42 18.38 1.21
N ALA A 89 -8.24 18.10 1.78
CA ALA A 89 -7.84 16.72 2.15
C ALA A 89 -8.73 16.15 3.27
N ILE A 90 -9.10 16.97 4.26
CA ILE A 90 -10.04 16.56 5.33
C ILE A 90 -11.40 16.21 4.75
N TRP A 91 -11.92 17.03 3.84
CA TRP A 91 -13.15 16.74 3.11
C TRP A 91 -13.07 15.42 2.34
N THR A 92 -11.98 15.21 1.59
CA THR A 92 -11.78 13.97 0.82
C THR A 92 -11.77 12.74 1.72
N LEU A 93 -11.05 12.81 2.86
CA LEU A 93 -10.98 11.70 3.81
C LEU A 93 -12.35 11.37 4.40
N GLN A 94 -13.11 12.37 4.84
CA GLN A 94 -14.46 12.20 5.35
C GLN A 94 -15.38 11.59 4.27
N ALA A 95 -15.35 12.16 3.05
CA ALA A 95 -16.19 11.71 1.95
C ALA A 95 -15.84 10.27 1.50
N ALA A 96 -14.55 9.92 1.47
CA ALA A 96 -14.09 8.56 1.18
C ALA A 96 -14.52 7.57 2.26
N SER A 97 -14.43 7.95 3.53
CA SER A 97 -14.85 7.10 4.66
C SER A 97 -16.34 6.80 4.62
N VAL A 98 -17.19 7.83 4.41
CA VAL A 98 -18.66 7.63 4.26
C VAL A 98 -18.94 6.74 3.05
N TYR A 99 -18.31 7.01 1.91
CA TYR A 99 -18.47 6.25 0.68
C TYR A 99 -18.15 4.76 0.88
N VAL A 100 -16.98 4.45 1.43
CA VAL A 100 -16.52 3.06 1.59
C VAL A 100 -17.34 2.31 2.64
N ILE A 101 -17.63 2.93 3.78
CA ILE A 101 -18.39 2.27 4.84
C ILE A 101 -19.83 2.01 4.40
N SER A 102 -20.51 3.00 3.80
CA SER A 102 -21.88 2.81 3.31
C SER A 102 -21.97 1.80 2.17
N LEU A 103 -20.97 1.78 1.26
CA LEU A 103 -20.83 0.75 0.24
C LEU A 103 -20.66 -0.64 0.87
N ALA A 104 -19.75 -0.77 1.84
CA ALA A 104 -19.46 -2.04 2.49
C ALA A 104 -20.67 -2.58 3.24
N MET A 105 -21.32 -1.75 4.04
CA MET A 105 -22.51 -2.13 4.80
C MET A 105 -23.67 -2.55 3.90
N SER A 106 -23.93 -1.78 2.83
CA SER A 106 -24.98 -2.10 1.86
C SER A 106 -24.65 -3.37 1.07
N ALA A 107 -23.44 -3.49 0.53
CA ALA A 107 -23.05 -4.63 -0.30
C ALA A 107 -23.02 -5.94 0.50
N VAL A 108 -22.42 -5.94 1.69
CA VAL A 108 -22.35 -7.13 2.54
C VAL A 108 -23.77 -7.56 2.98
N SER A 109 -24.63 -6.62 3.39
CA SER A 109 -26.01 -6.92 3.77
C SER A 109 -26.81 -7.48 2.60
N PHE A 110 -26.62 -6.94 1.40
CA PHE A 110 -27.26 -7.44 0.17
C PHE A 110 -26.81 -8.87 -0.17
N LEU A 111 -25.50 -9.14 -0.12
CA LEU A 111 -24.97 -10.48 -0.42
C LEU A 111 -25.40 -11.51 0.62
N ARG A 112 -25.45 -11.11 1.90
CA ARG A 112 -26.05 -11.95 2.96
C ARG A 112 -27.52 -12.22 2.70
N LEU A 113 -28.29 -11.22 2.30
CA LEU A 113 -29.70 -11.40 1.92
C LEU A 113 -29.84 -12.41 0.77
N CYS A 114 -29.05 -12.27 -0.29
CA CYS A 114 -29.04 -13.24 -1.40
C CYS A 114 -28.69 -14.66 -0.91
N SER A 115 -27.71 -14.80 -0.03
CA SER A 115 -27.31 -16.07 0.56
C SER A 115 -28.42 -16.72 1.38
N GLU A 116 -29.11 -15.94 2.23
CA GLU A 116 -30.25 -16.43 3.03
C GLU A 116 -31.46 -16.85 2.17
N LEU A 117 -31.70 -16.17 1.06
CA LEU A 117 -32.78 -16.53 0.12
C LEU A 117 -32.48 -17.81 -0.65
N ILE A 118 -31.18 -18.09 -0.93
CA ILE A 118 -30.74 -19.30 -1.64
C ILE A 118 -30.71 -20.51 -0.70
N SER A 119 -30.23 -20.31 0.52
CA SER A 119 -30.03 -21.36 1.51
C SER A 119 -30.56 -20.93 2.87
N PRO A 120 -31.89 -20.95 3.08
CA PRO A 120 -32.49 -20.54 4.35
C PRO A 120 -32.08 -21.52 5.46
N THR A 121 -31.27 -21.05 6.40
CA THR A 121 -30.72 -21.87 7.50
C THR A 121 -31.71 -22.12 8.64
N ARG A 122 -32.70 -21.26 8.83
CA ARG A 122 -33.90 -21.35 9.72
C ARG A 122 -34.90 -20.27 9.28
N ALA A 123 -36.06 -20.10 9.95
CA ALA A 123 -37.01 -19.02 9.61
C ALA A 123 -36.27 -17.72 9.33
N ALA A 124 -35.97 -17.49 8.03
CA ALA A 124 -34.97 -16.53 7.60
C ALA A 124 -35.37 -15.13 8.01
N ASP A 125 -34.61 -14.52 8.91
CA ASP A 125 -34.82 -13.13 9.34
C ASP A 125 -34.25 -12.18 8.27
N TRP A 126 -34.89 -12.19 7.09
CA TRP A 126 -34.45 -11.42 5.91
C TRP A 126 -34.70 -9.91 6.06
N GLN A 127 -35.65 -9.52 6.93
CA GLN A 127 -36.03 -8.12 7.10
C GLN A 127 -34.88 -7.24 7.57
N PRO A 128 -34.04 -7.60 8.58
CA PRO A 128 -32.88 -6.82 8.96
C PRO A 128 -31.85 -6.70 7.84
N LEU A 129 -31.65 -7.75 7.06
CA LEU A 129 -30.70 -7.72 5.94
C LEU A 129 -31.17 -6.78 4.84
N LEU A 130 -32.47 -6.81 4.50
CA LEU A 130 -33.04 -5.87 3.53
C LEU A 130 -33.06 -4.44 4.08
N GLY A 131 -33.42 -4.26 5.36
CA GLY A 131 -33.40 -2.97 6.03
C GLY A 131 -32.01 -2.34 6.04
N ALA A 132 -30.97 -3.12 6.37
CA ALA A 132 -29.60 -2.68 6.33
C ALA A 132 -29.13 -2.36 4.89
N THR A 133 -29.48 -3.22 3.93
CA THR A 133 -29.17 -2.99 2.52
C THR A 133 -29.72 -1.64 2.05
N LEU A 134 -30.99 -1.39 2.27
CA LEU A 134 -31.67 -0.18 1.80
C LEU A 134 -31.22 1.07 2.59
N GLY A 135 -31.12 0.98 3.91
CA GLY A 135 -30.70 2.11 4.76
C GLY A 135 -29.30 2.61 4.41
N TRP A 136 -28.35 1.70 4.27
CA TRP A 136 -26.98 2.05 3.89
C TRP A 136 -26.83 2.40 2.41
N ALA A 137 -27.64 1.80 1.51
CA ALA A 137 -27.68 2.18 0.11
C ALA A 137 -28.14 3.63 -0.09
N LEU A 138 -29.08 4.13 0.72
CA LEU A 138 -29.48 5.54 0.67
C LEU A 138 -28.31 6.49 0.98
N ILE A 139 -27.56 6.19 2.03
CA ILE A 139 -26.34 6.98 2.39
C ILE A 139 -25.30 6.88 1.27
N PHE A 140 -25.05 5.67 0.74
CA PHE A 140 -24.11 5.44 -0.36
C PHE A 140 -24.51 6.22 -1.62
N ILE A 141 -25.76 6.13 -2.06
CA ILE A 141 -26.26 6.82 -3.26
C ILE A 141 -26.15 8.34 -3.10
N TRP A 142 -26.50 8.86 -1.92
CA TRP A 142 -26.35 10.27 -1.61
C TRP A 142 -24.88 10.71 -1.71
N GLN A 143 -23.97 10.00 -1.05
CA GLN A 143 -22.52 10.29 -1.07
C GLN A 143 -21.93 10.15 -2.48
N TYR A 144 -22.32 9.11 -3.22
CA TYR A 144 -21.92 8.89 -4.61
C TYR A 144 -22.31 10.07 -5.52
N ARG A 145 -23.55 10.56 -5.39
CA ARG A 145 -24.01 11.73 -6.16
C ARG A 145 -23.23 13.00 -5.84
N ILE A 146 -22.88 13.21 -4.57
CA ILE A 146 -22.05 14.33 -4.14
C ILE A 146 -20.66 14.24 -4.78
N LEU A 147 -20.01 13.08 -4.70
CA LEU A 147 -18.69 12.88 -5.29
C LEU A 147 -18.66 13.02 -6.82
N LYS A 148 -19.76 12.72 -7.51
CA LYS A 148 -19.89 12.91 -8.96
C LYS A 148 -20.23 14.34 -9.38
N SER A 149 -20.63 15.18 -8.46
CA SER A 149 -20.93 16.59 -8.76
C SER A 149 -19.62 17.39 -8.89
N PRO A 150 -19.37 18.10 -10.01
CA PRO A 150 -18.16 18.89 -10.18
C PRO A 150 -17.95 19.94 -9.09
N LYS A 151 -19.06 20.42 -8.47
CA LYS A 151 -19.03 21.43 -7.41
C LYS A 151 -18.45 20.91 -6.09
N PHE A 152 -18.59 19.61 -5.81
CA PHE A 152 -18.22 18.99 -4.53
C PHE A 152 -17.14 17.93 -4.69
N ALA A 153 -16.71 17.67 -5.93
CA ALA A 153 -15.64 16.70 -6.19
C ALA A 153 -14.36 17.09 -5.42
N PRO A 154 -13.71 16.14 -4.76
CA PRO A 154 -12.47 16.40 -4.03
C PRO A 154 -11.38 16.90 -4.98
N THR A 155 -10.68 17.97 -4.59
CA THR A 155 -9.54 18.52 -5.34
C THR A 155 -8.23 17.88 -4.92
N GLN A 156 -8.12 17.48 -3.65
CA GLN A 156 -7.01 16.70 -3.12
C GLN A 156 -7.41 15.22 -3.08
N LEU A 157 -6.52 14.34 -3.51
CA LEU A 157 -6.73 12.88 -3.53
C LEU A 157 -8.07 12.46 -4.19
N PRO A 158 -8.40 12.94 -5.40
CA PRO A 158 -9.74 12.75 -5.99
C PRO A 158 -10.09 11.28 -6.24
N SER A 159 -9.10 10.43 -6.43
CA SER A 159 -9.25 8.99 -6.67
C SER A 159 -9.41 8.15 -5.40
N LEU A 160 -9.18 8.73 -4.20
CA LEU A 160 -9.20 7.99 -2.93
C LEU A 160 -10.49 7.19 -2.68
N PRO A 161 -11.72 7.77 -2.84
CA PRO A 161 -12.96 7.01 -2.61
C PRO A 161 -13.08 5.80 -3.53
N GLY A 162 -12.77 5.98 -4.82
CA GLY A 162 -12.81 4.92 -5.82
C GLY A 162 -11.77 3.83 -5.58
N ALA A 163 -10.54 4.21 -5.26
CA ALA A 163 -9.46 3.27 -4.97
C ALA A 163 -9.76 2.39 -3.75
N LEU A 164 -10.20 3.00 -2.63
CA LEU A 164 -10.58 2.25 -1.43
C LEU A 164 -11.82 1.39 -1.65
N GLY A 165 -12.83 1.89 -2.37
CA GLY A 165 -14.02 1.10 -2.73
C GLY A 165 -13.67 -0.10 -3.60
N SER A 166 -12.79 0.08 -4.59
CA SER A 166 -12.31 -1.01 -5.45
C SER A 166 -11.47 -2.03 -4.68
N ALA A 167 -10.64 -1.57 -3.75
CA ALA A 167 -9.85 -2.46 -2.89
C ALA A 167 -10.77 -3.30 -1.98
N PHE A 168 -11.78 -2.68 -1.35
CA PHE A 168 -12.79 -3.39 -0.57
C PHE A 168 -13.51 -4.45 -1.41
N ALA A 169 -13.99 -4.08 -2.60
CA ALA A 169 -14.69 -5.01 -3.49
C ALA A 169 -13.79 -6.15 -3.98
N LEU A 170 -12.49 -5.88 -4.23
CA LEU A 170 -11.51 -6.90 -4.58
C LEU A 170 -11.27 -7.89 -3.44
N VAL A 171 -11.12 -7.39 -2.21
CA VAL A 171 -10.96 -8.25 -1.03
C VAL A 171 -12.19 -9.13 -0.84
N LEU A 172 -13.39 -8.54 -0.97
CA LEU A 172 -14.65 -9.29 -0.86
C LEU A 172 -14.76 -10.37 -1.95
N PHE A 173 -14.42 -10.04 -3.19
CA PHE A 173 -14.37 -10.98 -4.31
C PHE A 173 -13.35 -12.08 -4.07
N ALA A 174 -12.11 -11.73 -3.70
CA ALA A 174 -11.06 -12.71 -3.51
C ALA A 174 -11.39 -13.71 -2.38
N LEU A 175 -11.89 -13.21 -1.24
CA LEU A 175 -12.28 -14.07 -0.11
C LEU A 175 -13.45 -15.00 -0.48
N SER A 176 -14.49 -14.48 -1.14
CA SER A 176 -15.62 -15.30 -1.56
C SER A 176 -15.24 -16.31 -2.66
N ALA A 177 -14.35 -15.92 -3.58
CA ALA A 177 -13.82 -16.82 -4.60
C ALA A 177 -12.96 -17.95 -4.00
N VAL A 178 -12.15 -17.65 -2.97
CA VAL A 178 -11.41 -18.68 -2.23
C VAL A 178 -12.39 -19.68 -1.62
N VAL A 179 -13.44 -19.22 -0.94
CA VAL A 179 -14.45 -20.12 -0.33
C VAL A 179 -15.16 -20.95 -1.41
N LEU A 180 -15.52 -20.35 -2.55
CA LEU A 180 -16.17 -21.08 -3.64
C LEU A 180 -15.25 -22.18 -4.21
N VAL A 181 -13.99 -21.85 -4.48
CA VAL A 181 -13.02 -22.81 -5.01
C VAL A 181 -12.68 -23.88 -3.97
N GLU A 182 -12.55 -23.51 -2.69
CA GLU A 182 -12.35 -24.43 -1.57
C GLU A 182 -13.48 -25.48 -1.51
N LEU A 183 -14.75 -25.04 -1.48
CA LEU A 183 -15.90 -25.95 -1.43
C LEU A 183 -15.95 -26.88 -2.66
N ALA A 184 -15.61 -26.37 -3.84
CA ALA A 184 -15.56 -27.19 -5.05
C ALA A 184 -14.41 -28.20 -5.00
N LEU A 185 -13.25 -27.83 -4.46
CA LEU A 185 -12.12 -28.74 -4.29
C LEU A 185 -12.37 -29.78 -3.20
N ASP A 186 -13.02 -29.39 -2.11
CA ASP A 186 -13.37 -30.30 -1.02
C ASP A 186 -14.31 -31.42 -1.48
N GLU A 187 -15.31 -31.10 -2.29
CA GLU A 187 -16.20 -32.09 -2.90
C GLU A 187 -15.46 -33.07 -3.82
N ILE A 188 -14.38 -32.61 -4.49
CA ILE A 188 -13.59 -33.44 -5.39
C ILE A 188 -12.58 -34.31 -4.62
N ILE A 189 -11.91 -33.72 -3.61
CA ILE A 189 -10.80 -34.37 -2.89
C ILE A 189 -11.31 -35.32 -1.79
N SER A 190 -12.38 -34.94 -1.11
CA SER A 190 -12.90 -35.60 0.08
C SER A 190 -14.43 -35.76 0.02
N PRO A 191 -14.98 -36.46 -0.99
CA PRO A 191 -16.43 -36.68 -1.05
C PRO A 191 -16.87 -37.39 0.22
N GLN A 192 -17.63 -36.67 1.09
CA GLN A 192 -18.10 -37.24 2.37
C GLN A 192 -19.24 -38.21 2.11
N PRO A 193 -19.12 -39.51 2.42
CA PRO A 193 -20.25 -40.42 2.40
C PRO A 193 -21.17 -40.02 3.57
N THR A 194 -22.27 -39.36 3.27
CA THR A 194 -23.29 -39.00 4.27
C THR A 194 -24.02 -40.24 4.72
N LEU A 195 -23.71 -40.71 5.93
CA LEU A 195 -24.42 -41.84 6.59
C LEU A 195 -25.85 -41.48 7.00
N ILE A 196 -26.26 -40.23 7.01
CA ILE A 196 -27.57 -39.75 7.47
C ILE A 196 -28.08 -38.66 6.51
N GLY A 197 -28.70 -39.08 5.40
CA GLY A 197 -29.39 -38.19 4.44
C GLY A 197 -28.47 -37.30 3.58
N PRO A 198 -28.96 -36.80 2.44
CA PRO A 198 -28.14 -35.98 1.56
C PRO A 198 -28.05 -34.55 2.12
N ALA A 199 -27.10 -34.29 2.99
CA ALA A 199 -26.64 -32.93 3.18
C ALA A 199 -25.85 -32.55 1.92
N SER A 200 -26.57 -32.13 0.87
CA SER A 200 -25.95 -31.74 -0.38
C SER A 200 -25.09 -30.49 -0.13
N ALA A 201 -23.87 -30.47 -0.62
CA ALA A 201 -23.00 -29.27 -0.61
C ALA A 201 -23.58 -28.15 -1.51
N LEU A 202 -24.61 -28.47 -2.30
CA LEU A 202 -25.23 -27.55 -3.27
C LEU A 202 -25.67 -26.20 -2.69
N PRO A 203 -26.40 -26.11 -1.55
CA PRO A 203 -26.77 -24.80 -1.00
C PRO A 203 -25.57 -23.94 -0.64
N SER A 204 -24.51 -24.52 -0.08
CA SER A 204 -23.28 -23.81 0.25
C SER A 204 -22.55 -23.34 -1.01
N LEU A 205 -22.49 -24.18 -2.05
CA LEU A 205 -21.92 -23.81 -3.35
C LEU A 205 -22.71 -22.69 -4.04
N PHE A 206 -24.05 -22.76 -4.03
CA PHE A 206 -24.88 -21.68 -4.58
C PHE A 206 -24.73 -20.38 -3.82
N SER A 207 -24.66 -20.43 -2.50
CA SER A 207 -24.40 -19.27 -1.65
C SER A 207 -23.01 -18.67 -1.95
N ALA A 208 -21.95 -19.48 -1.97
CA ALA A 208 -20.60 -19.02 -2.29
C ALA A 208 -20.51 -18.44 -3.72
N THR A 209 -21.25 -19.03 -4.68
CA THR A 209 -21.36 -18.52 -6.05
C THR A 209 -22.03 -17.16 -6.08
N ALA A 210 -23.13 -16.96 -5.34
CA ALA A 210 -23.80 -15.67 -5.24
C ALA A 210 -22.91 -14.58 -4.64
N TRP A 211 -22.15 -14.90 -3.59
CA TRP A 211 -21.17 -14.01 -2.99
C TRP A 211 -20.07 -13.64 -3.99
N THR A 212 -19.49 -14.62 -4.65
CA THR A 212 -18.39 -14.42 -5.62
C THR A 212 -18.87 -13.61 -6.83
N ALA A 213 -20.01 -13.95 -7.39
CA ALA A 213 -20.57 -13.23 -8.52
C ALA A 213 -20.94 -11.79 -8.15
N GLY A 214 -21.63 -11.58 -7.02
CA GLY A 214 -22.02 -10.25 -6.57
C GLY A 214 -20.83 -9.36 -6.22
N ALA A 215 -19.84 -9.90 -5.49
CA ALA A 215 -18.61 -9.17 -5.18
C ALA A 215 -17.78 -8.89 -6.45
N GLY A 216 -17.74 -9.84 -7.39
CA GLY A 216 -17.07 -9.67 -8.67
C GLY A 216 -17.71 -8.61 -9.55
N LEU A 217 -19.07 -8.56 -9.60
CA LEU A 217 -19.81 -7.51 -10.28
C LEU A 217 -19.58 -6.14 -9.64
N LEU A 218 -19.54 -6.06 -8.32
CA LEU A 218 -19.22 -4.82 -7.60
C LEU A 218 -17.81 -4.34 -7.92
N TRP A 219 -16.83 -5.23 -7.86
CA TRP A 219 -15.45 -4.93 -8.23
C TRP A 219 -15.34 -4.49 -9.69
N TRP A 220 -15.96 -5.22 -10.63
CA TRP A 220 -15.98 -4.88 -12.04
C TRP A 220 -16.60 -3.49 -12.28
N TRP A 221 -17.71 -3.18 -11.62
CA TRP A 221 -18.35 -1.87 -11.73
C TRP A 221 -17.43 -0.75 -11.26
N LEU A 222 -16.81 -0.88 -10.08
CA LEU A 222 -15.90 0.13 -9.54
C LEU A 222 -14.62 0.24 -10.38
N TRP A 223 -13.99 -0.89 -10.67
CA TRP A 223 -12.68 -0.94 -11.31
C TRP A 223 -12.73 -0.58 -12.79
N ILE A 224 -13.68 -1.16 -13.55
CA ILE A 224 -13.78 -1.00 -15.00
C ILE A 224 -14.75 0.13 -15.37
N VAL A 225 -16.03 0.08 -14.91
CA VAL A 225 -17.07 1.03 -15.33
C VAL A 225 -16.80 2.42 -14.77
N GLN A 226 -16.41 2.53 -13.49
CA GLN A 226 -16.01 3.81 -12.88
C GLN A 226 -14.59 4.25 -13.28
N ARG A 227 -13.87 3.44 -14.06
CA ARG A 227 -12.53 3.70 -14.58
C ARG A 227 -11.46 3.98 -13.50
N VAL A 228 -11.62 3.41 -12.30
CA VAL A 228 -10.65 3.60 -11.21
C VAL A 228 -9.24 3.12 -11.62
N HIS A 229 -9.15 2.07 -12.45
CA HIS A 229 -7.89 1.58 -12.99
C HIS A 229 -7.11 2.61 -13.84
N GLN A 230 -7.77 3.66 -14.35
CA GLN A 230 -7.15 4.72 -15.16
C GLN A 230 -6.68 5.92 -14.31
N ALA A 231 -7.06 5.97 -13.03
CA ALA A 231 -6.60 7.04 -12.15
C ALA A 231 -5.10 6.89 -11.89
N VAL A 232 -4.33 7.92 -12.22
CA VAL A 232 -2.88 7.96 -12.07
C VAL A 232 -2.52 9.23 -11.32
N ASP A 233 -2.37 9.12 -10.02
CA ASP A 233 -1.80 10.12 -9.13
C ASP A 233 -0.88 9.41 -8.11
N GLU A 234 0.00 10.14 -7.44
CA GLU A 234 1.03 9.55 -6.56
C GLU A 234 0.43 8.71 -5.44
N PHE A 235 -0.69 9.16 -4.87
CA PHE A 235 -1.34 8.43 -3.79
C PHE A 235 -2.07 7.19 -4.29
N THR A 236 -2.71 7.27 -5.46
CA THR A 236 -3.34 6.11 -6.10
C THR A 236 -2.30 5.09 -6.51
N ASP A 237 -1.14 5.51 -7.02
CA ASP A 237 -0.02 4.62 -7.31
C ASP A 237 0.46 3.91 -6.05
N PHE A 238 0.58 4.63 -4.92
CA PHE A 238 0.92 4.02 -3.63
C PHE A 238 -0.10 2.98 -3.17
N LEU A 239 -1.41 3.32 -3.21
CA LEU A 239 -2.47 2.37 -2.87
C LEU A 239 -2.50 1.19 -3.84
N PHE A 240 -2.26 1.42 -5.13
CA PHE A 240 -2.21 0.37 -6.12
C PHE A 240 -1.08 -0.62 -5.83
N VAL A 241 0.12 -0.12 -5.54
CA VAL A 241 1.25 -0.96 -5.15
C VAL A 241 0.94 -1.78 -3.90
N LEU A 242 0.40 -1.14 -2.87
CA LEU A 242 0.16 -1.79 -1.58
C LEU A 242 -1.00 -2.79 -1.64
N LEU A 243 -2.20 -2.33 -2.07
CA LEU A 243 -3.45 -3.10 -1.93
C LEU A 243 -3.69 -4.07 -3.10
N PHE A 244 -3.20 -3.74 -4.30
CA PHE A 244 -3.50 -4.54 -5.49
C PHE A 244 -2.32 -5.41 -5.96
N LEU A 245 -1.09 -5.09 -5.55
CA LEU A 245 0.10 -5.84 -5.95
C LEU A 245 0.80 -6.52 -4.78
N ALA A 246 1.23 -5.76 -3.77
CA ALA A 246 2.08 -6.30 -2.70
C ALA A 246 1.31 -7.24 -1.78
N ILE A 247 0.17 -6.83 -1.24
CA ILE A 247 -0.63 -7.67 -0.33
C ILE A 247 -1.10 -8.96 -1.02
N PRO A 248 -1.75 -8.92 -2.20
CA PRO A 248 -2.12 -10.16 -2.89
C PRO A 248 -0.93 -11.06 -3.22
N GLY A 249 0.18 -10.46 -3.67
CA GLY A 249 1.40 -11.21 -3.98
C GLY A 249 1.98 -11.93 -2.74
N VAL A 250 2.12 -11.23 -1.61
CA VAL A 250 2.65 -11.81 -0.37
C VAL A 250 1.70 -12.86 0.21
N LEU A 251 0.38 -12.64 0.17
CA LEU A 251 -0.61 -13.63 0.63
C LEU A 251 -0.60 -14.89 -0.25
N THR A 252 -0.45 -14.73 -1.56
CA THR A 252 -0.29 -15.87 -2.49
C THR A 252 0.97 -16.67 -2.17
N LEU A 253 2.10 -15.99 -1.94
CA LEU A 253 3.34 -16.63 -1.53
C LEU A 253 3.20 -17.35 -0.19
N LEU A 254 2.56 -16.73 0.80
CA LEU A 254 2.29 -17.36 2.09
C LEU A 254 1.45 -18.62 1.95
N SER A 255 0.38 -18.57 1.16
CA SER A 255 -0.48 -19.75 0.90
C SER A 255 0.31 -20.86 0.20
N ALA A 256 1.17 -20.53 -0.76
CA ALA A 256 2.06 -21.48 -1.42
C ALA A 256 3.10 -22.10 -0.46
N CYS A 257 3.66 -21.28 0.45
CA CYS A 257 4.55 -21.76 1.51
C CYS A 257 3.85 -22.80 2.41
N LEU A 258 2.64 -22.47 2.86
CA LEU A 258 1.86 -23.34 3.73
C LEU A 258 1.41 -24.62 3.02
N LEU A 259 1.02 -24.49 1.74
CA LEU A 259 0.68 -25.65 0.92
C LEU A 259 1.88 -26.57 0.71
N LEU A 260 3.05 -26.04 0.39
CA LEU A 260 4.26 -26.84 0.29
C LEU A 260 4.58 -27.51 1.62
N GLY A 261 4.52 -26.78 2.75
CA GLY A 261 4.72 -27.35 4.08
C GLY A 261 3.71 -28.46 4.40
N LEU A 262 2.47 -28.33 3.93
CA LEU A 262 1.44 -29.35 4.11
C LEU A 262 1.74 -30.65 3.33
N VAL A 263 2.24 -30.55 2.09
CA VAL A 263 2.51 -31.72 1.24
C VAL A 263 3.89 -32.35 1.44
N LEU A 264 4.79 -31.73 2.22
CA LEU A 264 6.11 -32.31 2.49
C LEU A 264 6.00 -33.58 3.37
N PRO A 265 6.42 -34.75 2.88
CA PRO A 265 6.42 -35.94 3.68
C PRO A 265 7.59 -35.95 4.67
N LEU A 266 7.29 -36.13 5.96
CA LEU A 266 8.31 -36.36 6.98
C LEU A 266 8.11 -37.73 7.62
N PRO A 267 9.20 -38.42 8.06
CA PRO A 267 9.10 -39.70 8.75
C PRO A 267 8.22 -39.60 9.99
N GLY A 268 7.35 -40.61 10.21
CA GLY A 268 6.47 -40.67 11.39
C GLY A 268 5.16 -39.86 11.29
N THR A 269 4.85 -39.24 10.15
CA THR A 269 3.64 -38.40 9.98
C THR A 269 2.58 -39.01 9.06
N ALA A 270 2.73 -40.26 8.64
CA ALA A 270 1.93 -40.86 7.56
C ALA A 270 0.41 -40.84 7.79
N GLY A 271 -0.08 -41.14 9.00
CA GLY A 271 -1.52 -41.11 9.32
C GLY A 271 -2.11 -39.71 9.40
N LEU A 272 -1.42 -38.82 10.09
CA LEU A 272 -1.79 -37.40 10.25
C LEU A 272 -1.65 -36.62 8.93
N PHE A 273 -0.79 -37.08 8.03
CA PHE A 273 -0.60 -36.48 6.71
C PHE A 273 -1.88 -36.57 5.86
N SER A 274 -2.56 -37.72 5.84
CA SER A 274 -3.76 -37.87 5.02
C SER A 274 -4.94 -37.04 5.55
N GLU A 275 -5.17 -36.99 6.85
CA GLU A 275 -6.24 -36.21 7.47
C GLU A 275 -6.00 -34.69 7.35
N ASN A 276 -4.80 -34.21 7.67
CA ASN A 276 -4.45 -32.81 7.49
C ASN A 276 -4.44 -32.38 6.02
N LEU A 277 -4.05 -33.29 5.11
CA LEU A 277 -4.05 -32.98 3.68
C LEU A 277 -5.47 -32.79 3.16
N SER A 278 -6.38 -33.74 3.47
CA SER A 278 -7.77 -33.67 3.00
C SER A 278 -8.52 -32.43 3.54
N THR A 279 -8.25 -32.02 4.78
CA THR A 279 -8.98 -30.92 5.43
C THR A 279 -8.43 -29.52 5.11
N ARG A 280 -7.13 -29.38 4.84
CA ARG A 280 -6.47 -28.06 4.66
C ARG A 280 -6.01 -27.77 3.24
N ALA A 281 -5.75 -28.80 2.43
CA ALA A 281 -5.28 -28.61 1.07
C ALA A 281 -6.28 -27.85 0.18
N PRO A 282 -7.60 -28.11 0.26
CA PRO A 282 -8.58 -27.36 -0.55
C PRO A 282 -8.49 -25.86 -0.35
N LEU A 283 -8.47 -25.38 0.91
CA LEU A 283 -8.34 -23.97 1.25
C LEU A 283 -7.03 -23.37 0.73
N LEU A 284 -5.90 -24.00 1.01
CA LEU A 284 -4.59 -23.46 0.61
C LEU A 284 -4.42 -23.44 -0.90
N LEU A 285 -4.89 -24.47 -1.59
CA LEU A 285 -4.88 -24.54 -3.05
C LEU A 285 -5.80 -23.47 -3.65
N ALA A 286 -7.00 -23.30 -3.13
CA ALA A 286 -7.92 -22.26 -3.53
C ALA A 286 -7.30 -20.86 -3.35
N ALA A 287 -6.66 -20.61 -2.20
CA ALA A 287 -5.99 -19.35 -1.92
C ALA A 287 -4.82 -19.06 -2.88
N VAL A 288 -4.04 -20.09 -3.26
CA VAL A 288 -2.98 -19.96 -4.28
C VAL A 288 -3.59 -19.64 -5.65
N LEU A 289 -4.60 -20.37 -6.09
CA LEU A 289 -5.21 -20.20 -7.42
C LEU A 289 -5.85 -18.81 -7.57
N VAL A 290 -6.70 -18.43 -6.61
CA VAL A 290 -7.36 -17.11 -6.61
C VAL A 290 -6.35 -15.98 -6.44
N GLY A 291 -5.39 -16.15 -5.54
CA GLY A 291 -4.32 -15.19 -5.30
C GLY A 291 -3.47 -14.96 -6.55
N LEU A 292 -3.06 -16.02 -7.25
CA LEU A 292 -2.33 -15.92 -8.52
C LEU A 292 -3.17 -15.19 -9.59
N MET A 293 -4.45 -15.51 -9.71
CA MET A 293 -5.36 -14.85 -10.66
C MET A 293 -5.44 -13.34 -10.37
N VAL A 294 -5.70 -12.96 -9.14
CA VAL A 294 -5.79 -11.55 -8.71
C VAL A 294 -4.47 -10.83 -8.94
N TRP A 295 -3.37 -11.44 -8.51
CA TRP A 295 -2.05 -10.84 -8.59
C TRP A 295 -1.57 -10.65 -10.03
N THR A 296 -1.65 -11.69 -10.88
CA THR A 296 -1.22 -11.62 -12.29
C THR A 296 -2.04 -10.62 -13.10
N TYR A 297 -3.37 -10.55 -12.85
CA TYR A 297 -4.23 -9.54 -13.48
C TYR A 297 -3.76 -8.11 -13.15
N HIS A 298 -3.51 -7.82 -11.85
CA HIS A 298 -3.09 -6.48 -11.45
C HIS A 298 -1.65 -6.17 -11.86
N GLN A 299 -0.76 -7.16 -11.93
CA GLN A 299 0.57 -7.01 -12.50
C GLN A 299 0.51 -6.57 -13.97
N ALA A 300 -0.35 -7.19 -14.77
CA ALA A 300 -0.56 -6.80 -16.16
C ALA A 300 -1.08 -5.35 -16.28
N LYS A 301 -1.98 -4.93 -15.37
CA LYS A 301 -2.46 -3.53 -15.31
C LYS A 301 -1.39 -2.57 -14.79
N GLY A 302 -0.50 -3.03 -13.94
CA GLY A 302 0.65 -2.25 -13.44
C GLY A 302 1.66 -1.89 -14.53
N ALA A 303 1.74 -2.67 -15.62
CA ALA A 303 2.64 -2.41 -16.73
C ALA A 303 2.37 -1.08 -17.47
N SER A 304 1.15 -0.56 -17.41
CA SER A 304 0.78 0.75 -17.99
C SER A 304 1.05 1.94 -17.05
N ARG A 305 1.53 1.70 -15.83
CA ARG A 305 1.85 2.73 -14.83
C ARG A 305 3.33 3.12 -14.88
N PRO A 306 3.74 4.24 -14.26
CA PRO A 306 5.14 4.64 -14.19
C PRO A 306 6.05 3.52 -13.67
N ALA A 307 7.29 3.44 -14.17
CA ALA A 307 8.25 2.41 -13.80
C ALA A 307 8.49 2.29 -12.29
N ARG A 308 8.37 3.40 -11.54
CA ARG A 308 8.44 3.43 -10.07
C ARG A 308 7.42 2.51 -9.39
N VAL A 309 6.22 2.32 -9.98
CA VAL A 309 5.17 1.45 -9.45
C VAL A 309 5.60 -0.03 -9.53
N ALA A 310 6.13 -0.45 -10.66
CA ALA A 310 6.64 -1.81 -10.84
C ALA A 310 7.83 -2.09 -9.92
N GLU A 311 8.72 -1.11 -9.75
CA GLU A 311 9.88 -1.21 -8.85
C GLU A 311 9.46 -1.32 -7.38
N ALA A 312 8.60 -0.41 -6.91
CA ALA A 312 8.09 -0.43 -5.53
C ALA A 312 7.34 -1.74 -5.21
N SER A 313 6.50 -2.21 -6.15
CA SER A 313 5.81 -3.50 -6.02
C SER A 313 6.80 -4.66 -5.87
N ARG A 314 7.82 -4.72 -6.73
CA ARG A 314 8.85 -5.75 -6.69
C ARG A 314 9.62 -5.74 -5.36
N GLN A 315 9.98 -4.57 -4.84
CA GLN A 315 10.67 -4.44 -3.56
C GLN A 315 9.80 -4.88 -2.39
N LEU A 316 8.51 -4.50 -2.35
CA LEU A 316 7.60 -4.91 -1.29
C LEU A 316 7.35 -6.43 -1.31
N ILE A 317 7.17 -7.03 -2.49
CA ILE A 317 7.01 -8.48 -2.62
C ILE A 317 8.29 -9.21 -2.23
N SER A 318 9.46 -8.69 -2.68
CA SER A 318 10.77 -9.21 -2.26
C SER A 318 10.93 -9.17 -0.74
N GLY A 319 10.54 -8.06 -0.12
CA GLY A 319 10.57 -7.91 1.34
C GLY A 319 9.67 -8.90 2.06
N GLY A 320 8.44 -9.08 1.57
CA GLY A 320 7.52 -10.10 2.07
C GLY A 320 8.07 -11.52 1.93
N ALA A 321 8.63 -11.85 0.75
CA ALA A 321 9.28 -13.14 0.50
C ALA A 321 10.48 -13.40 1.44
N LEU A 322 11.30 -12.35 1.68
CA LEU A 322 12.40 -12.43 2.64
C LEU A 322 11.91 -12.69 4.06
N ALA A 323 10.87 -11.99 4.48
CA ALA A 323 10.27 -12.19 5.81
C ALA A 323 9.74 -13.62 5.98
N LEU A 324 9.08 -14.18 4.95
CA LEU A 324 8.63 -15.57 4.93
C LEU A 324 9.82 -16.54 5.01
N GLY A 325 10.84 -16.36 4.17
CA GLY A 325 12.04 -17.21 4.15
C GLY A 325 12.83 -17.15 5.47
N ALA A 326 13.01 -15.96 6.06
CA ALA A 326 13.68 -15.79 7.34
C ALA A 326 12.89 -16.44 8.49
N SER A 327 11.56 -16.29 8.48
CA SER A 327 10.67 -16.98 9.43
C SER A 327 10.81 -18.50 9.30
N GLY A 328 10.81 -18.99 8.05
CA GLY A 328 11.04 -20.40 7.76
C GLY A 328 12.38 -20.92 8.29
N LEU A 329 13.46 -20.17 8.08
CA LEU A 329 14.79 -20.51 8.61
C LEU A 329 14.77 -20.61 10.14
N GLY A 330 14.16 -19.64 10.83
CA GLY A 330 14.01 -19.64 12.28
C GLY A 330 13.24 -20.86 12.79
N MET A 331 12.13 -21.21 12.10
CA MET A 331 11.32 -22.39 12.43
C MET A 331 12.09 -23.70 12.20
N VAL A 332 12.83 -23.82 11.11
CA VAL A 332 13.67 -25.01 10.83
C VAL A 332 14.72 -25.20 11.92
N ILE A 333 15.45 -24.13 12.30
CA ILE A 333 16.44 -24.19 13.37
C ILE A 333 15.78 -24.59 14.69
N ASN A 334 14.64 -23.99 15.04
CA ASN A 334 13.88 -24.33 16.24
C ASN A 334 13.50 -25.81 16.27
N ALA A 335 13.02 -26.37 15.15
CA ALA A 335 12.62 -27.77 15.06
C ALA A 335 13.82 -28.74 15.12
N LEU A 336 14.95 -28.39 14.48
CA LEU A 336 16.18 -29.16 14.57
C LEU A 336 16.71 -29.22 16.00
N LEU A 337 16.73 -28.10 16.71
CA LEU A 337 17.12 -28.04 18.11
C LEU A 337 16.17 -28.83 19.03
N ALA A 338 14.87 -28.86 18.70
CA ALA A 338 13.92 -29.72 19.43
C ALA A 338 14.24 -31.20 19.30
N GLY A 339 14.68 -31.67 18.10
CA GLY A 339 15.13 -33.05 17.89
C GLY A 339 16.40 -33.43 18.68
N LEU A 340 17.22 -32.42 19.06
CA LEU A 340 18.38 -32.64 19.91
C LEU A 340 18.03 -32.63 21.43
N ALA A 341 16.95 -31.95 21.81
CA ALA A 341 16.54 -31.81 23.20
C ALA A 341 15.75 -33.02 23.72
N THR A 342 15.00 -33.67 22.85
CA THR A 342 14.14 -34.83 23.20
C THR A 342 14.47 -36.01 22.31
N SER A 343 14.54 -37.22 22.91
CA SER A 343 14.78 -38.47 22.19
C SER A 343 13.64 -38.87 21.21
N TYR A 344 12.51 -38.25 21.30
CA TYR A 344 11.35 -38.42 20.41
C TYR A 344 10.93 -37.09 19.79
N ALA A 345 10.95 -37.04 18.45
CA ALA A 345 10.37 -35.94 17.71
C ALA A 345 8.85 -35.86 18.00
N SER A 346 8.41 -34.84 18.69
CA SER A 346 6.97 -34.64 18.92
C SER A 346 6.29 -34.26 17.60
N GLU A 347 4.99 -34.59 17.48
CA GLU A 347 4.17 -34.15 16.33
C GLU A 347 4.26 -32.65 16.09
N THR A 348 4.24 -31.87 17.17
CA THR A 348 4.40 -30.40 17.13
C THR A 348 5.72 -29.99 16.47
N SER A 349 6.83 -30.67 16.79
CA SER A 349 8.15 -30.39 16.23
C SER A 349 8.20 -30.71 14.72
N ASN A 350 7.60 -31.85 14.30
CA ASN A 350 7.50 -32.20 12.90
C ASN A 350 6.64 -31.23 12.09
N ASN A 351 5.55 -30.73 12.65
CA ASN A 351 4.72 -29.70 12.02
C ASN A 351 5.48 -28.38 11.88
N VAL A 352 6.22 -27.95 12.91
CA VAL A 352 7.07 -26.73 12.84
C VAL A 352 8.14 -26.90 11.75
N LEU A 353 8.76 -28.08 11.62
CA LEU A 353 9.76 -28.34 10.59
C LEU A 353 9.16 -28.29 9.18
N ARG A 354 8.01 -28.94 8.95
CA ARG A 354 7.34 -28.97 7.64
C ARG A 354 6.97 -27.57 7.15
N TYR A 355 6.27 -26.82 7.97
CA TYR A 355 5.88 -25.44 7.62
C TYR A 355 7.08 -24.51 7.55
N GLY A 356 8.09 -24.71 8.41
CA GLY A 356 9.36 -24.00 8.34
C GLY A 356 10.09 -24.23 7.02
N LEU A 357 10.14 -25.47 6.53
CA LEU A 357 10.71 -25.81 5.22
C LEU A 357 9.91 -25.20 4.07
N GLY A 358 8.57 -25.25 4.13
CA GLY A 358 7.71 -24.62 3.14
C GLY A 358 7.97 -23.11 3.03
N LEU A 359 8.01 -22.42 4.16
CA LEU A 359 8.32 -20.99 4.25
C LEU A 359 9.74 -20.67 3.75
N LEU A 360 10.73 -21.47 4.15
CA LEU A 360 12.12 -21.27 3.75
C LEU A 360 12.30 -21.46 2.25
N ILE A 361 11.80 -22.55 1.68
CA ILE A 361 12.02 -22.91 0.26
C ILE A 361 11.31 -21.88 -0.64
N VAL A 362 9.99 -21.72 -0.49
CA VAL A 362 9.22 -20.81 -1.35
C VAL A 362 9.63 -19.35 -1.11
N GLY A 363 9.82 -18.96 0.16
CA GLY A 363 10.26 -17.61 0.51
C GLY A 363 11.63 -17.26 -0.06
N ALA A 364 12.60 -18.18 0.06
CA ALA A 364 13.95 -17.96 -0.50
C ALA A 364 13.95 -17.91 -2.03
N ILE A 365 13.23 -18.82 -2.71
CA ILE A 365 13.12 -18.80 -4.17
C ILE A 365 12.46 -17.50 -4.66
N ALA A 366 11.34 -17.12 -4.05
CA ALA A 366 10.65 -15.88 -4.38
C ALA A 366 11.53 -14.65 -4.12
N TRP A 367 12.22 -14.62 -2.97
CA TRP A 367 13.14 -13.53 -2.67
C TRP A 367 14.26 -13.41 -3.70
N VAL A 368 14.95 -14.49 -4.05
CA VAL A 368 15.99 -14.50 -5.08
C VAL A 368 15.46 -14.05 -6.44
N TYR A 369 14.22 -14.43 -6.78
CA TYR A 369 13.57 -14.03 -8.04
C TYR A 369 13.26 -12.53 -8.10
N PHE A 370 12.67 -11.99 -7.03
CA PHE A 370 12.27 -10.57 -6.99
C PHE A 370 13.41 -9.64 -6.60
N PHE A 371 14.32 -10.07 -5.74
CA PHE A 371 15.48 -9.31 -5.31
C PHE A 371 16.63 -9.50 -6.28
N ARG A 372 16.77 -8.57 -7.24
CA ARG A 372 17.90 -8.57 -8.19
C ARG A 372 18.77 -7.34 -7.94
N PRO A 373 19.87 -7.49 -7.17
CA PRO A 373 20.72 -6.36 -6.78
C PRO A 373 21.37 -5.62 -7.96
N GLN A 374 21.50 -6.28 -9.12
CA GLN A 374 22.19 -5.75 -10.30
C GLN A 374 21.27 -5.01 -11.29
N ARG A 375 19.93 -5.06 -11.14
CA ARG A 375 19.04 -4.25 -11.97
C ARG A 375 19.06 -2.82 -11.46
N ALA A 376 19.21 -1.86 -12.39
CA ALA A 376 19.14 -0.44 -12.10
C ALA A 376 17.79 -0.11 -11.44
N SER A 377 17.74 -0.20 -10.13
CA SER A 377 16.65 0.28 -9.32
C SER A 377 16.93 1.73 -8.95
N ASP A 378 15.90 2.53 -8.78
CA ASP A 378 16.04 3.87 -8.22
C ASP A 378 16.88 3.80 -6.93
N PRO A 379 18.02 4.52 -6.86
CA PRO A 379 18.93 4.43 -5.72
C PRO A 379 18.29 4.78 -4.39
N ALA A 380 17.29 5.69 -4.39
CA ALA A 380 16.56 6.10 -3.20
C ALA A 380 15.66 4.98 -2.66
N SER A 381 14.85 4.36 -3.52
CA SER A 381 13.98 3.25 -3.15
C SER A 381 14.77 2.05 -2.64
N ARG A 382 15.90 1.74 -3.29
CA ARG A 382 16.78 0.65 -2.85
C ARG A 382 17.41 0.94 -1.48
N ARG A 383 17.81 2.18 -1.22
CA ARG A 383 18.38 2.58 0.09
C ARG A 383 17.34 2.41 1.19
N VAL A 384 16.10 2.85 0.96
CA VAL A 384 14.99 2.68 1.92
C VAL A 384 14.77 1.20 2.23
N TYR A 385 14.72 0.34 1.20
CA TYR A 385 14.58 -1.11 1.37
C TYR A 385 15.69 -1.69 2.25
N LEU A 386 16.97 -1.41 1.93
CA LEU A 386 18.12 -1.94 2.67
C LEU A 386 18.13 -1.48 4.12
N VAL A 387 17.86 -0.19 4.39
CA VAL A 387 17.82 0.37 5.74
C VAL A 387 16.68 -0.22 6.55
N LEU A 388 15.50 -0.38 5.93
CA LEU A 388 14.33 -0.96 6.59
C LEU A 388 14.59 -2.40 7.01
N PHE A 389 15.07 -3.25 6.09
CA PHE A 389 15.30 -4.67 6.40
C PHE A 389 16.48 -4.89 7.33
N PHE A 390 17.57 -4.12 7.19
CA PHE A 390 18.64 -4.13 8.17
C PHE A 390 18.15 -3.69 9.55
N GLY A 391 17.42 -2.56 9.64
CA GLY A 391 16.92 -2.03 10.91
C GLY A 391 15.94 -2.96 11.59
N CYS A 392 14.92 -3.46 10.87
CA CYS A 392 13.95 -4.40 11.42
C CYS A 392 14.61 -5.70 11.88
N SER A 393 15.50 -6.28 11.08
CA SER A 393 16.19 -7.52 11.47
C SER A 393 17.12 -7.33 12.66
N ALA A 394 17.81 -6.19 12.78
CA ALA A 394 18.63 -5.86 13.94
C ALA A 394 17.82 -5.73 15.23
N VAL A 395 16.64 -5.08 15.15
CA VAL A 395 15.72 -4.97 16.30
C VAL A 395 15.21 -6.34 16.73
N VAL A 396 14.79 -7.19 15.79
CA VAL A 396 14.30 -8.54 16.11
C VAL A 396 15.43 -9.40 16.66
N ALA A 397 16.65 -9.29 16.15
CA ALA A 397 17.83 -9.96 16.70
C ALA A 397 18.11 -9.53 18.14
N LEU A 398 18.03 -8.24 18.45
CA LEU A 398 18.20 -7.71 19.80
C LEU A 398 17.11 -8.24 20.75
N ILE A 399 15.85 -8.21 20.34
CA ILE A 399 14.74 -8.77 21.13
C ILE A 399 14.97 -10.27 21.38
N SER A 400 15.35 -11.02 20.36
CA SER A 400 15.64 -12.46 20.50
C SER A 400 16.78 -12.72 21.49
N LEU A 401 17.83 -11.90 21.44
CA LEU A 401 18.95 -11.99 22.37
C LEU A 401 18.52 -11.69 23.82
N LEU A 402 17.69 -10.66 24.02
CA LEU A 402 17.14 -10.33 25.34
C LEU A 402 16.25 -11.46 25.88
N VAL A 403 15.42 -12.08 25.03
CA VAL A 403 14.58 -13.22 25.43
C VAL A 403 15.46 -14.42 25.79
N ILE A 404 16.53 -14.70 25.03
CA ILE A 404 17.48 -15.78 25.37
C ILE A 404 18.13 -15.49 26.73
N ALA A 405 18.64 -14.29 26.95
CA ALA A 405 19.28 -13.90 28.21
C ALA A 405 18.29 -14.06 29.39
N TYR A 406 17.06 -13.57 29.23
CA TYR A 406 15.99 -13.72 30.24
C TYR A 406 15.76 -15.23 30.56
N ARG A 407 15.57 -16.08 29.54
CA ARG A 407 15.33 -17.51 29.72
C ARG A 407 16.52 -18.24 30.38
N VAL A 408 17.76 -17.84 30.05
CA VAL A 408 18.96 -18.39 30.71
C VAL A 408 18.99 -18.02 32.19
N PHE A 409 18.75 -16.74 32.53
CA PHE A 409 18.71 -16.31 33.93
C PHE A 409 17.53 -16.92 34.69
N GLU A 410 16.35 -17.02 34.07
CA GLU A 410 15.19 -17.69 34.66
C GLU A 410 15.54 -19.16 35.00
N PHE A 411 16.15 -19.89 34.06
CA PHE A 411 16.60 -21.27 34.28
C PHE A 411 17.64 -21.41 35.41
N LEU A 412 18.59 -20.47 35.52
CA LEU A 412 19.63 -20.49 36.55
C LEU A 412 19.12 -20.13 37.93
N LEU A 413 18.08 -19.28 38.02
CA LEU A 413 17.56 -18.76 39.28
C LEU A 413 16.40 -19.59 39.85
N VAL A 414 15.64 -20.27 38.98
CA VAL A 414 14.49 -21.09 39.38
C VAL A 414 14.88 -22.54 39.54
N THR A 415 15.09 -22.98 40.80
CA THR A 415 15.58 -24.32 41.15
C THR A 415 14.57 -25.46 40.96
N THR A 416 13.32 -25.16 40.58
CA THR A 416 12.20 -26.15 40.54
C THR A 416 11.69 -26.45 39.14
N GLY A 417 12.33 -25.96 38.07
CA GLY A 417 11.88 -26.12 36.69
C GLY A 417 12.28 -27.47 36.09
N SER A 418 11.30 -28.33 35.79
CA SER A 418 11.49 -29.57 35.05
C SER A 418 11.53 -29.32 33.54
N GLY A 419 12.66 -28.89 33.00
CA GLY A 419 12.82 -28.68 31.56
C GLY A 419 14.27 -28.48 31.17
N SER A 420 14.64 -28.77 29.92
CA SER A 420 15.98 -28.48 29.43
C SER A 420 16.10 -26.98 29.08
N LEU A 421 17.28 -26.37 29.35
CA LEU A 421 17.56 -25.00 28.92
C LEU A 421 17.35 -24.85 27.40
N LEU A 422 17.70 -25.88 26.64
CA LEU A 422 17.55 -25.87 25.18
C LEU A 422 16.07 -25.71 24.75
N ASP A 423 15.12 -26.33 25.46
CA ASP A 423 13.69 -26.17 25.18
C ASP A 423 13.20 -24.73 25.37
N LEU A 424 13.76 -24.02 26.34
CA LEU A 424 13.40 -22.63 26.64
C LEU A 424 13.96 -21.65 25.63
N VAL A 425 15.15 -21.91 25.06
CA VAL A 425 15.86 -20.94 24.20
C VAL A 425 15.80 -21.28 22.70
N ARG A 426 15.41 -22.49 22.31
CA ARG A 426 15.46 -22.93 20.90
C ARG A 426 14.67 -22.04 19.92
N ALA A 427 13.49 -21.57 20.32
CA ALA A 427 12.67 -20.73 19.45
C ALA A 427 13.30 -19.32 19.26
N PRO A 428 13.64 -18.55 20.32
CA PRO A 428 14.30 -17.26 20.14
C PRO A 428 15.71 -17.40 19.53
N PHE A 429 16.40 -18.52 19.70
CA PHE A 429 17.68 -18.80 19.04
C PHE A 429 17.52 -18.96 17.52
N GLY A 430 16.47 -19.67 17.07
CA GLY A 430 16.13 -19.76 15.65
C GLY A 430 15.88 -18.38 15.03
N TRP A 431 15.11 -17.53 15.70
CA TRP A 431 14.87 -16.16 15.27
C TRP A 431 16.14 -15.29 15.26
N LEU A 432 17.02 -15.46 16.26
CA LEU A 432 18.30 -14.74 16.33
C LEU A 432 19.17 -15.06 15.11
N ILE A 433 19.36 -16.35 14.80
CA ILE A 433 20.19 -16.75 13.65
C ILE A 433 19.60 -16.22 12.34
N ALA A 434 18.29 -16.40 12.13
CA ALA A 434 17.63 -15.96 10.91
C ALA A 434 17.78 -14.45 10.71
N THR A 435 17.52 -13.64 11.75
CA THR A 435 17.56 -12.18 11.66
C THR A 435 18.99 -11.63 11.60
N VAL A 436 19.95 -12.25 12.26
CA VAL A 436 21.39 -11.92 12.12
C VAL A 436 21.85 -12.19 10.69
N ALA A 437 21.48 -13.32 10.09
CA ALA A 437 21.84 -13.61 8.70
C ALA A 437 21.27 -12.55 7.73
N VAL A 438 20.00 -12.15 7.91
CA VAL A 438 19.37 -11.07 7.13
C VAL A 438 20.09 -9.73 7.36
N ALA A 439 20.38 -9.38 8.62
CA ALA A 439 21.06 -8.13 8.95
C ALA A 439 22.45 -8.05 8.35
N VAL A 440 23.26 -9.09 8.48
CA VAL A 440 24.64 -9.16 7.95
C VAL A 440 24.63 -9.04 6.43
N TYR A 441 23.73 -9.76 5.75
CA TYR A 441 23.61 -9.71 4.29
C TYR A 441 23.25 -8.29 3.81
N HIS A 442 22.21 -7.68 4.39
CA HIS A 442 21.76 -6.35 3.97
C HIS A 442 22.75 -5.25 4.34
N PHE A 443 23.46 -5.40 5.47
CA PHE A 443 24.53 -4.49 5.85
C PHE A 443 25.72 -4.57 4.87
N ALA A 444 26.13 -5.78 4.50
CA ALA A 444 27.20 -5.97 3.52
C ALA A 444 26.83 -5.34 2.16
N LEU A 445 25.57 -5.52 1.73
CA LEU A 445 25.07 -4.93 0.49
C LEU A 445 25.01 -3.40 0.56
N TRP A 446 24.48 -2.85 1.65
CA TRP A 446 24.47 -1.41 1.89
C TRP A 446 25.89 -0.80 1.90
N ARG A 447 26.83 -1.48 2.55
CA ARG A 447 28.24 -1.06 2.57
C ARG A 447 28.86 -1.07 1.16
N SER A 448 28.59 -2.10 0.36
CA SER A 448 29.08 -2.19 -1.02
C SER A 448 28.48 -1.10 -1.92
N ASP A 449 27.18 -0.80 -1.78
CA ASP A 449 26.53 0.27 -2.52
C ASP A 449 27.11 1.64 -2.16
N ARG A 450 27.40 1.87 -0.87
CA ARG A 450 28.02 3.12 -0.41
C ARG A 450 29.46 3.27 -0.92
N ALA A 451 30.21 2.18 -0.97
CA ALA A 451 31.58 2.19 -1.53
C ALA A 451 31.57 2.51 -3.04
N ARG A 452 30.58 1.98 -3.79
CA ARG A 452 30.42 2.29 -5.23
C ARG A 452 30.06 3.77 -5.45
N MET A 453 29.13 4.33 -4.66
CA MET A 453 28.77 5.74 -4.76
C MET A 453 29.93 6.68 -4.42
N SER A 454 30.79 6.31 -3.49
CA SER A 454 31.99 7.10 -3.19
C SER A 454 33.06 6.97 -4.29
N THR A 455 33.02 5.91 -5.09
CA THR A 455 33.92 5.73 -6.25
C THR A 455 33.33 6.38 -7.51
N GLU A 456 31.97 6.48 -7.58
CA GLU A 456 31.22 7.15 -8.64
C GLU A 456 30.91 8.63 -8.34
N THR A 457 31.31 9.15 -7.17
CA THR A 457 31.47 10.61 -7.05
C THR A 457 32.38 10.99 -8.22
N PRO A 458 31.94 11.87 -9.14
CA PRO A 458 32.78 12.24 -10.27
C PRO A 458 34.12 12.60 -9.66
N GLN A 459 35.14 11.80 -9.91
CA GLN A 459 36.48 12.31 -9.81
C GLN A 459 36.38 13.57 -10.67
N ILE A 460 36.42 14.74 -10.04
CA ILE A 460 36.82 15.94 -10.76
C ILE A 460 37.99 15.42 -11.55
N PRO A 461 37.92 15.35 -12.90
CA PRO A 461 38.99 14.78 -13.67
C PRO A 461 40.22 15.54 -13.21
N THR A 462 41.13 14.86 -12.51
CA THR A 462 42.45 15.40 -12.29
C THR A 462 42.90 15.77 -13.70
N PRO A 463 43.21 17.03 -14.01
CA PRO A 463 43.43 17.44 -15.37
C PRO A 463 44.52 16.52 -15.93
N SER A 464 44.10 15.57 -16.77
CA SER A 464 45.04 14.87 -17.63
C SER A 464 45.67 15.97 -18.45
N ALA A 465 46.98 16.05 -18.42
CA ALA A 465 47.82 17.14 -18.96
C ALA A 465 47.67 17.36 -20.49
N ALA A 466 46.49 17.25 -21.04
CA ALA A 466 46.20 17.47 -22.46
C ALA A 466 44.75 17.89 -22.82
N SER A 467 43.90 18.23 -21.86
CA SER A 467 42.58 18.85 -22.20
C SER A 467 42.62 20.32 -21.80
N THR A 468 42.59 21.20 -22.77
CA THR A 468 42.37 22.62 -22.57
C THR A 468 41.12 22.79 -21.68
N PRO A 469 41.20 23.50 -20.55
CA PRO A 469 40.02 23.67 -19.67
C PRO A 469 38.89 24.31 -20.48
N LEU A 470 37.72 23.67 -20.49
CA LEU A 470 36.53 24.24 -21.10
C LEU A 470 36.20 25.57 -20.39
N LYS A 471 36.26 26.67 -21.15
CA LYS A 471 35.96 27.99 -20.62
C LYS A 471 34.51 28.01 -20.15
N THR A 472 34.21 28.63 -19.02
CA THR A 472 32.84 28.79 -18.48
C THR A 472 32.29 30.15 -18.87
N LEU A 473 31.07 30.15 -19.49
CA LEU A 473 30.31 31.36 -19.77
C LEU A 473 29.06 31.37 -18.90
N MET A 474 28.98 32.34 -18.02
CA MET A 474 27.81 32.56 -17.16
C MET A 474 27.03 33.78 -17.66
N ILE A 475 25.72 33.63 -17.87
CA ILE A 475 24.86 34.71 -18.36
C ILE A 475 23.73 34.96 -17.38
N VAL A 476 23.66 36.19 -16.89
CA VAL A 476 22.56 36.69 -16.05
C VAL A 476 21.65 37.54 -16.92
N ALA A 477 20.48 36.99 -17.30
CA ALA A 477 19.55 37.64 -18.24
C ALA A 477 18.08 37.48 -17.85
N PRO A 478 17.17 38.37 -18.28
CA PRO A 478 15.73 38.20 -18.11
C PRO A 478 15.20 36.94 -18.80
N TYR A 479 14.04 36.45 -18.37
CA TYR A 479 13.26 35.46 -19.11
C TYR A 479 12.92 35.96 -20.51
N GLY A 480 12.97 35.09 -21.52
CA GLY A 480 12.76 35.46 -22.93
C GLY A 480 14.07 35.64 -23.71
N CYS A 481 15.24 35.47 -23.07
CA CYS A 481 16.54 35.49 -23.73
C CYS A 481 17.02 34.08 -24.15
N GLU A 482 16.15 33.07 -24.15
CA GLU A 482 16.46 31.68 -24.56
C GLU A 482 17.11 31.59 -25.97
N PRO A 483 16.67 32.36 -26.99
CA PRO A 483 17.30 32.33 -28.31
C PRO A 483 18.77 32.77 -28.31
N LEU A 484 19.16 33.68 -27.39
CA LEU A 484 20.54 34.11 -27.21
C LEU A 484 21.42 32.94 -26.70
N MET A 485 20.88 32.14 -25.77
CA MET A 485 21.57 30.99 -25.19
C MET A 485 21.82 29.91 -26.25
N ASP A 486 20.80 29.60 -27.06
CA ASP A 486 20.89 28.59 -28.13
C ASP A 486 21.93 28.95 -29.20
N GLU A 487 22.04 30.23 -29.55
CA GLU A 487 23.06 30.70 -30.52
C GLU A 487 24.47 30.71 -29.92
N LEU A 488 24.65 31.13 -28.68
CA LEU A 488 25.96 31.09 -28.01
C LEU A 488 26.46 29.65 -27.79
N LEU A 489 25.59 28.70 -27.53
CA LEU A 489 25.93 27.28 -27.44
C LEU A 489 26.41 26.70 -28.78
N LYS A 490 25.87 27.17 -29.90
CA LYS A 490 26.32 26.75 -31.24
C LYS A 490 27.69 27.32 -31.59
N LEU A 491 27.99 28.51 -31.13
CA LEU A 491 29.21 29.24 -31.49
C LEU A 491 30.43 28.83 -30.63
N HIS A 492 30.21 28.37 -29.42
CA HIS A 492 31.30 28.10 -28.46
C HIS A 492 31.17 26.71 -27.82
N SER A 493 32.27 25.96 -27.79
CA SER A 493 32.41 24.72 -27.01
C SER A 493 32.73 25.07 -25.54
N ALA A 494 31.75 25.70 -24.85
CA ALA A 494 31.92 26.20 -23.48
C ALA A 494 30.83 25.61 -22.56
N GLN A 495 31.08 25.56 -21.26
CA GLN A 495 30.02 25.36 -20.29
C GLN A 495 29.23 26.64 -20.13
N LEU A 496 27.97 26.64 -20.58
CA LEU A 496 27.09 27.78 -20.47
C LEU A 496 26.17 27.60 -19.24
N HIS A 497 26.17 28.59 -18.36
CA HIS A 497 25.26 28.66 -17.21
C HIS A 497 24.38 29.88 -17.30
N TRP A 498 23.06 29.70 -17.34
CA TRP A 498 22.11 30.79 -17.34
C TRP A 498 21.48 30.98 -15.96
N ILE A 499 21.53 32.22 -15.47
CA ILE A 499 20.88 32.65 -14.23
C ILE A 499 19.75 33.60 -14.61
N PRO A 500 18.49 33.17 -14.50
CA PRO A 500 17.35 34.03 -14.83
C PRO A 500 17.19 35.15 -13.80
N ARG A 501 16.95 36.37 -14.27
CA ARG A 501 16.60 37.52 -13.43
C ARG A 501 15.23 38.06 -13.78
N VAL A 502 14.60 38.76 -12.84
CA VAL A 502 13.33 39.44 -13.07
C VAL A 502 13.55 40.69 -13.94
N GLY A 503 12.81 40.82 -15.06
CA GLY A 503 12.91 41.92 -15.99
C GLY A 503 12.28 41.58 -17.34
N GLN A 504 12.12 42.58 -18.21
CA GLN A 504 11.71 42.38 -19.60
C GLN A 504 12.94 42.07 -20.45
N PRO A 505 12.85 41.16 -21.44
CA PRO A 505 13.95 40.91 -22.37
C PRO A 505 14.18 42.13 -23.28
N PRO A 506 15.42 42.36 -23.72
CA PRO A 506 15.72 43.39 -24.70
C PRO A 506 15.05 43.12 -26.05
N GLU A 507 14.90 44.15 -26.88
CA GLU A 507 14.37 44.01 -28.24
C GLU A 507 15.22 43.04 -29.08
N LYS A 508 14.56 42.33 -30.01
CA LYS A 508 15.17 41.22 -30.77
C LYS A 508 16.39 41.68 -31.60
N GLU A 509 16.43 42.89 -32.07
CA GLU A 509 17.56 43.46 -32.82
C GLU A 509 18.79 43.65 -31.90
N LYS A 510 18.58 44.08 -30.66
CA LYS A 510 19.64 44.19 -29.66
C LYS A 510 20.19 42.83 -29.24
N LEU A 511 19.36 41.76 -29.17
CA LEU A 511 19.80 40.43 -28.83
C LEU A 511 20.88 39.89 -29.79
N LEU A 512 20.77 40.19 -31.09
CA LEU A 512 21.77 39.77 -32.08
C LEU A 512 23.09 40.53 -31.90
N ALA A 513 23.05 41.83 -31.56
CA ALA A 513 24.27 42.59 -31.24
C ALA A 513 24.97 42.06 -30.00
N LEU A 514 24.20 41.68 -28.97
CA LEU A 514 24.69 41.10 -27.73
C LEU A 514 25.45 39.77 -27.95
N ILE A 515 25.03 38.93 -28.91
CA ILE A 515 25.72 37.66 -29.26
C ILE A 515 27.15 37.98 -29.74
N SER A 516 27.29 38.94 -30.63
CA SER A 516 28.61 39.31 -31.16
C SER A 516 29.54 39.87 -30.07
N GLU A 517 28.99 40.71 -29.17
CA GLU A 517 29.73 41.33 -28.10
C GLU A 517 30.19 40.34 -27.01
N ILE A 518 29.29 39.42 -26.59
CA ILE A 518 29.59 38.35 -25.67
C ILE A 518 30.63 37.41 -26.27
N SER A 519 30.44 37.05 -27.55
CA SER A 519 31.36 36.13 -28.25
C SER A 519 32.76 36.67 -28.37
N THR A 520 32.90 37.96 -28.67
CA THR A 520 34.21 38.66 -28.75
C THR A 520 34.88 38.72 -27.36
N SER A 521 34.14 39.13 -26.35
CA SER A 521 34.69 39.25 -24.97
C SER A 521 35.04 37.88 -24.40
N PHE A 522 34.23 36.83 -24.67
CA PHE A 522 34.52 35.46 -24.23
C PHE A 522 35.76 34.86 -24.87
N THR A 523 36.05 35.21 -26.13
CA THR A 523 37.24 34.69 -26.84
C THR A 523 38.54 35.28 -26.27
N THR A 524 38.49 36.48 -25.75
CA THR A 524 39.65 37.18 -25.20
C THR A 524 39.97 36.81 -23.74
N GLU A 525 39.02 36.32 -22.99
CA GLU A 525 39.19 35.94 -21.58
C GLU A 525 39.77 34.52 -21.42
N PRO A 526 40.82 34.32 -20.59
CA PRO A 526 41.51 33.03 -20.48
C PRO A 526 40.75 31.97 -19.65
N SER A 527 39.99 32.35 -18.63
CA SER A 527 39.44 31.43 -17.64
C SER A 527 37.92 31.30 -17.67
N GLY A 528 37.20 32.34 -17.95
CA GLY A 528 35.72 32.37 -18.01
C GLY A 528 35.19 33.78 -17.94
N LEU A 529 33.92 33.95 -18.36
CA LEU A 529 33.26 35.25 -18.43
C LEU A 529 31.87 35.19 -17.83
N MET A 530 31.50 36.16 -17.01
CA MET A 530 30.13 36.37 -16.62
C MET A 530 29.62 37.62 -17.33
N ALA A 531 28.52 37.48 -18.08
CA ALA A 531 27.84 38.57 -18.76
C ALA A 531 26.50 38.86 -18.07
N VAL A 532 26.32 40.09 -17.56
CA VAL A 532 25.08 40.54 -16.91
C VAL A 532 24.36 41.46 -17.87
N ILE A 533 23.19 41.04 -18.36
CA ILE A 533 22.37 41.79 -19.30
C ILE A 533 21.32 42.61 -18.53
N SER A 534 21.36 43.93 -18.65
CA SER A 534 20.38 44.81 -18.04
C SER A 534 19.06 44.83 -18.84
N PRO A 535 17.93 45.29 -18.25
CA PRO A 535 16.68 45.49 -18.99
C PRO A 535 16.74 46.50 -20.15
N SER A 536 17.72 47.42 -20.09
CA SER A 536 18.00 48.38 -21.18
C SER A 536 18.73 47.74 -22.37
N GLY A 537 19.27 46.54 -22.19
CA GLY A 537 20.08 45.85 -23.20
C GLY A 537 21.58 46.16 -23.11
N ASP A 538 22.03 46.83 -22.03
CA ASP A 538 23.47 47.04 -21.79
C ASP A 538 24.06 45.79 -21.16
N ILE A 539 25.33 45.47 -21.48
CA ILE A 539 26.06 44.32 -20.93
C ILE A 539 27.15 44.82 -19.99
N GLU A 540 27.25 44.20 -18.84
CA GLU A 540 28.40 44.28 -17.95
C GLU A 540 29.16 42.97 -17.97
N PHE A 541 30.47 42.99 -18.25
CA PHE A 541 31.36 41.84 -18.27
C PHE A 541 32.17 41.76 -17.00
N ILE A 542 32.17 40.55 -16.39
CA ILE A 542 32.95 40.24 -15.20
C ILE A 542 33.82 39.04 -15.51
N SER A 543 35.16 39.21 -15.47
CA SER A 543 36.11 38.13 -15.67
C SER A 543 36.10 37.19 -14.46
N LEU A 544 36.03 35.86 -14.72
CA LEU A 544 36.04 34.85 -13.67
C LEU A 544 37.45 34.34 -13.43
N ALA A 545 37.97 34.50 -12.22
CA ALA A 545 39.33 34.06 -11.84
C ALA A 545 39.48 32.52 -11.75
N ALA A 546 38.35 31.80 -11.51
CA ALA A 546 38.25 30.36 -11.56
C ALA A 546 36.80 29.99 -11.95
N PRO A 547 36.55 28.83 -12.61
CA PRO A 547 35.18 28.43 -12.90
C PRO A 547 34.40 28.31 -11.59
N PRO A 548 33.18 28.92 -11.49
CA PRO A 548 32.37 28.83 -10.29
C PRO A 548 31.97 27.38 -10.06
N VAL A 549 32.27 26.84 -8.89
CA VAL A 549 31.74 25.56 -8.43
C VAL A 549 30.30 25.83 -7.99
N LEU A 550 29.35 25.62 -8.87
CA LEU A 550 27.94 25.62 -8.47
C LEU A 550 27.69 24.32 -7.69
N ALA A 551 27.40 24.44 -6.40
CA ALA A 551 26.90 23.34 -5.60
C ALA A 551 25.49 22.98 -6.13
N GLU A 552 25.30 21.71 -6.57
CA GLU A 552 24.03 21.13 -6.96
C GLU A 552 23.05 21.04 -5.79
#